data_555b78c449c98011cf6645da59daf1bc
#
_entry.id   555b78c449c98011cf6645da59daf1bc
#
_cell.length_a   1.000
_cell.length_b   1.000
_cell.length_c   1.000
_cell.angle_alpha   90.00
_cell.angle_beta   90.00
_cell.angle_gamma   90.00
#
_symmetry.space_group_name_H-M   'P 1'
#
loop_
_entity.id
_entity.type
_entity.pdbx_description
1 polymer ?
#
loop_
_entity_poly.entity_id
_entity_poly.type
_entity_poly.pdbx_seq_one_letter_code
_entity_poly.pdbx_strand_id
1 'polypeptide(L)'
;MRAEKNSAESDDFPQRARGAVFRKTTNTFMRKFGINKNNIHSVIFIAAFGLCLMLPLCFMNLKKDQLSEIENKKLADWPNFETSEDYLGDVNKFIDDRIGFREPAIGLYTEANNKLFDVMVNPLFMWGQNGHIYYKDKDYIAAYQRLNTDKDFIDSMVSFLCATNDYLASKDIKFMYYVCPDKKTIYPENFPETVNVNYENESVLEYLDESMAKTDITYINPKPYLEAVKDNIVLYNKMYDATHWNDRGAFIGHSLIDEKVQEWFDDVPPLEESSFDLGTVHMDSLDNAKFSIDEDVPLYTLRDDYTADYTELLRPTMDCNTDTFYTHHINNTAPNNRILLVFTDSYFQSYQKFYDNRFKEVYFVHRQNYAYLQYFVNLVFPDMVIFETAERSISSEIPLLADFSDCYYEPPYEGEGNFSDRNDVTYTVTGCSGGIVEGDKIYLDPNDTTSIFRCDCVLEAGGREEDFDVYISTDDECMETEYLELKRQSNEEGISRFSFSIQRRYMAQSKMNLFAYDKKTKETILLTTFEVVYNG
;
A
#
# COMPACT_ATOMS: atom_id res chain seq x y z
N MET A 1 32.15 -69.00 -28.24
CA MET A 1 31.25 -70.14 -27.95
C MET A 1 29.81 -69.62 -28.03
N ARG A 2 29.11 -70.09 -29.05
CA ARG A 2 27.68 -70.45 -29.22
C ARG A 2 26.73 -69.60 -28.37
N ALA A 3 25.95 -68.70 -28.93
CA ALA A 3 24.73 -68.89 -29.74
C ALA A 3 23.64 -69.76 -29.06
N GLU A 4 22.59 -69.10 -28.66
CA GLU A 4 21.25 -69.69 -28.83
C GLU A 4 20.20 -68.60 -29.06
N LYS A 5 19.53 -68.72 -30.21
CA LYS A 5 18.32 -68.00 -30.58
C LYS A 5 17.14 -68.56 -29.80
N ASN A 6 16.30 -67.68 -29.30
CA ASN A 6 14.87 -68.04 -29.14
C ASN A 6 14.01 -66.97 -29.73
N SER A 7 13.28 -67.41 -30.73
CA SER A 7 12.22 -66.74 -31.46
C SER A 7 11.00 -66.58 -30.52
N ALA A 8 10.46 -65.37 -30.41
CA ALA A 8 9.13 -65.14 -29.90
C ALA A 8 8.28 -64.60 -31.06
N GLU A 9 7.21 -65.31 -31.33
CA GLU A 9 6.17 -65.06 -32.30
C GLU A 9 5.59 -63.65 -32.14
N SER A 10 5.47 -62.97 -33.28
CA SER A 10 4.70 -61.76 -33.44
C SER A 10 3.22 -62.08 -33.52
N ASP A 11 2.47 -61.77 -32.49
CA ASP A 11 1.00 -61.72 -32.56
C ASP A 11 0.56 -60.55 -33.42
N ASP A 12 0.31 -60.90 -34.66
CA ASP A 12 -0.24 -59.98 -35.67
C ASP A 12 -1.77 -59.89 -35.47
N PHE A 13 -2.21 -59.06 -34.51
CA PHE A 13 -3.64 -58.73 -34.35
C PHE A 13 -4.05 -57.75 -35.44
N PRO A 14 -5.12 -58.03 -36.16
CA PRO A 14 -5.43 -57.34 -37.41
C PRO A 14 -5.87 -55.89 -37.17
N GLN A 15 -5.03 -54.92 -37.47
CA GLN A 15 -5.33 -53.46 -37.51
C GLN A 15 -6.53 -53.13 -38.44
N ARG A 16 -6.89 -54.02 -39.37
CA ARG A 16 -8.07 -53.89 -40.27
C ARG A 16 -9.43 -53.99 -39.56
N ALA A 17 -9.55 -54.71 -38.45
CA ALA A 17 -10.81 -54.85 -37.74
C ALA A 17 -11.19 -53.64 -36.91
N ARG A 18 -10.20 -52.94 -36.29
CA ARG A 18 -10.44 -51.70 -35.52
C ARG A 18 -10.88 -50.54 -36.43
N GLY A 19 -10.28 -50.41 -37.61
CA GLY A 19 -10.65 -49.39 -38.58
C GLY A 19 -12.08 -49.57 -39.17
N ALA A 20 -12.55 -50.81 -39.31
CA ALA A 20 -13.90 -51.10 -39.83
C ALA A 20 -15.01 -50.83 -38.79
N VAL A 21 -14.76 -51.11 -37.50
CA VAL A 21 -15.73 -50.84 -36.41
C VAL A 21 -15.80 -49.31 -36.18
N PHE A 22 -14.67 -48.60 -36.19
CA PHE A 22 -14.66 -47.14 -36.03
C PHE A 22 -15.35 -46.42 -37.20
N ARG A 23 -15.18 -46.89 -38.43
CA ARG A 23 -15.89 -46.36 -39.62
C ARG A 23 -17.40 -46.66 -39.59
N LYS A 24 -17.83 -47.81 -39.07
CA LYS A 24 -19.25 -48.15 -38.95
C LYS A 24 -19.97 -47.32 -37.89
N THR A 25 -19.33 -47.10 -36.72
CA THR A 25 -19.87 -46.26 -35.64
C THR A 25 -19.94 -44.80 -36.03
N THR A 26 -18.91 -44.25 -36.67
CA THR A 26 -18.92 -42.86 -37.17
C THR A 26 -19.93 -42.64 -38.26
N ASN A 27 -20.11 -43.57 -39.21
CA ASN A 27 -21.12 -43.48 -40.25
C ASN A 27 -22.55 -43.59 -39.70
N THR A 28 -22.80 -44.36 -38.64
CA THR A 28 -24.10 -44.47 -37.99
C THR A 28 -24.43 -43.21 -37.19
N PHE A 29 -23.44 -42.62 -36.52
CA PHE A 29 -23.57 -41.34 -35.80
C PHE A 29 -23.88 -40.20 -36.78
N MET A 30 -23.08 -40.08 -37.85
CA MET A 30 -23.30 -39.06 -38.88
C MET A 30 -24.68 -39.14 -39.55
N ARG A 31 -25.18 -40.35 -39.80
CA ARG A 31 -26.55 -40.57 -40.35
C ARG A 31 -27.65 -40.16 -39.38
N LYS A 32 -27.46 -40.39 -38.08
CA LYS A 32 -28.45 -40.07 -37.05
C LYS A 32 -28.63 -38.56 -36.88
N PHE A 33 -27.60 -37.76 -37.19
CA PHE A 33 -27.62 -36.29 -37.12
C PHE A 33 -27.73 -35.62 -38.50
N GLY A 34 -28.06 -36.36 -39.56
CA GLY A 34 -28.25 -35.81 -40.92
C GLY A 34 -26.97 -35.26 -41.55
N ILE A 35 -25.78 -35.65 -41.03
CA ILE A 35 -24.48 -35.19 -41.51
C ILE A 35 -24.10 -35.96 -42.77
N ASN A 36 -23.95 -35.26 -43.87
CA ASN A 36 -23.50 -35.83 -45.16
C ASN A 36 -22.26 -35.07 -45.66
N LYS A 37 -21.68 -35.53 -46.77
CA LYS A 37 -20.46 -34.91 -47.33
C LYS A 37 -20.65 -33.41 -47.68
N ASN A 38 -21.88 -32.98 -47.96
CA ASN A 38 -22.16 -31.63 -48.41
C ASN A 38 -22.33 -30.65 -47.24
N ASN A 39 -22.67 -31.14 -46.03
CA ASN A 39 -22.86 -30.28 -44.84
C ASN A 39 -21.86 -30.53 -43.72
N ILE A 40 -20.90 -31.44 -43.90
CA ILE A 40 -19.93 -31.79 -42.87
C ILE A 40 -19.08 -30.56 -42.42
N HIS A 41 -18.73 -29.69 -43.37
CA HIS A 41 -17.98 -28.45 -43.05
C HIS A 41 -18.82 -27.49 -42.19
N SER A 42 -20.11 -27.37 -42.52
CA SER A 42 -21.03 -26.54 -41.73
C SER A 42 -21.23 -27.09 -40.31
N VAL A 43 -21.33 -28.42 -40.17
CA VAL A 43 -21.46 -29.06 -38.85
C VAL A 43 -20.19 -28.90 -38.04
N ILE A 44 -19.01 -29.07 -38.65
CA ILE A 44 -17.72 -28.82 -37.99
C ILE A 44 -17.63 -27.36 -37.56
N PHE A 45 -18.00 -26.44 -38.44
CA PHE A 45 -17.99 -25.00 -38.11
C PHE A 45 -18.92 -24.67 -36.94
N ILE A 46 -20.18 -25.17 -36.97
CA ILE A 46 -21.15 -24.95 -35.88
C ILE A 46 -20.64 -25.55 -34.56
N ALA A 47 -20.08 -26.77 -34.63
CA ALA A 47 -19.51 -27.42 -33.44
C ALA A 47 -18.31 -26.66 -32.89
N ALA A 48 -17.40 -26.23 -33.76
CA ALA A 48 -16.24 -25.42 -33.35
C ALA A 48 -16.68 -24.06 -32.81
N PHE A 49 -17.61 -23.39 -33.45
CA PHE A 49 -18.20 -22.14 -33.00
C PHE A 49 -18.89 -22.29 -31.64
N GLY A 50 -19.71 -23.32 -31.48
CA GLY A 50 -20.36 -23.63 -30.20
C GLY A 50 -19.35 -23.94 -29.09
N LEU A 51 -18.29 -24.68 -29.41
CA LEU A 51 -17.17 -24.91 -28.48
C LEU A 51 -16.48 -23.61 -28.08
N CYS A 52 -16.17 -22.75 -29.04
CA CYS A 52 -15.54 -21.44 -28.74
C CYS A 52 -16.40 -20.57 -27.83
N LEU A 53 -17.73 -20.63 -27.93
CA LEU A 53 -18.65 -19.89 -27.06
C LEU A 53 -18.80 -20.53 -25.67
N MET A 54 -18.84 -21.86 -25.60
CA MET A 54 -19.14 -22.57 -24.35
C MET A 54 -17.91 -22.77 -23.47
N LEU A 55 -16.72 -22.99 -24.06
CA LEU A 55 -15.52 -23.24 -23.30
C LEU A 55 -15.18 -22.11 -22.32
N PRO A 56 -15.19 -20.82 -22.70
CA PRO A 56 -14.92 -19.74 -21.77
C PRO A 56 -15.89 -19.69 -20.58
N LEU A 57 -17.17 -20.00 -20.80
CA LEU A 57 -18.18 -20.07 -19.74
C LEU A 57 -17.94 -21.27 -18.79
N CYS A 58 -17.52 -22.43 -19.35
CA CYS A 58 -17.22 -23.61 -18.53
C CYS A 58 -15.98 -23.45 -17.64
N PHE A 59 -15.06 -22.58 -18.04
CA PHE A 59 -13.80 -22.33 -17.32
C PHE A 59 -13.77 -20.98 -16.60
N MET A 60 -14.94 -20.43 -16.25
CA MET A 60 -15.03 -19.20 -15.47
C MET A 60 -14.31 -19.32 -14.13
N ASN A 61 -13.61 -18.25 -13.72
CA ASN A 61 -13.00 -18.14 -12.39
C ASN A 61 -14.05 -17.77 -11.34
N LEU A 62 -14.53 -18.76 -10.59
CA LEU A 62 -15.55 -18.57 -9.55
C LEU A 62 -14.96 -18.36 -8.14
N LYS A 63 -13.64 -18.25 -8.00
CA LYS A 63 -13.00 -18.00 -6.70
C LYS A 63 -13.28 -16.56 -6.24
N LYS A 64 -13.59 -16.41 -4.95
CA LYS A 64 -13.78 -15.09 -4.33
C LYS A 64 -12.43 -14.38 -4.13
N ASP A 65 -12.48 -13.06 -4.00
CA ASP A 65 -11.35 -12.20 -3.64
C ASP A 65 -10.10 -12.40 -4.53
N GLN A 66 -10.32 -12.54 -5.84
CA GLN A 66 -9.24 -12.66 -6.81
C GLN A 66 -8.91 -11.30 -7.42
N LEU A 67 -7.61 -11.05 -7.57
CA LEU A 67 -7.08 -9.91 -8.31
C LEU A 67 -6.77 -10.32 -9.76
N SER A 68 -7.03 -9.44 -10.70
CA SER A 68 -6.52 -9.55 -12.07
C SER A 68 -5.08 -9.04 -12.08
N GLU A 69 -4.12 -9.90 -12.45
CA GLU A 69 -2.73 -9.51 -12.62
C GLU A 69 -2.51 -8.58 -13.84
N ILE A 70 -3.43 -8.57 -14.80
CA ILE A 70 -3.33 -7.74 -16.01
C ILE A 70 -3.88 -6.33 -15.78
N GLU A 71 -4.94 -6.21 -14.98
CA GLU A 71 -5.64 -4.94 -14.77
C GLU A 71 -5.43 -4.36 -13.37
N ASN A 72 -4.67 -5.06 -12.53
CA ASN A 72 -4.39 -4.71 -11.14
C ASN A 72 -5.65 -4.26 -10.38
N LYS A 73 -6.74 -5.03 -10.56
CA LYS A 73 -8.01 -4.75 -9.91
C LYS A 73 -8.63 -6.01 -9.31
N LYS A 74 -9.41 -5.86 -8.26
CA LYS A 74 -10.25 -6.95 -7.74
C LYS A 74 -11.30 -7.33 -8.76
N LEU A 75 -11.40 -8.64 -9.08
CA LEU A 75 -12.44 -9.15 -9.97
C LEU A 75 -13.82 -8.98 -9.32
N ALA A 76 -14.80 -8.52 -10.09
CA ALA A 76 -16.16 -8.30 -9.62
C ALA A 76 -16.73 -9.56 -8.95
N ASP A 77 -17.31 -9.41 -7.78
CA ASP A 77 -18.05 -10.47 -7.10
C ASP A 77 -19.47 -10.60 -7.65
N TRP A 78 -20.13 -11.74 -7.39
CA TRP A 78 -21.51 -11.92 -7.82
C TRP A 78 -22.39 -10.88 -7.12
N PRO A 79 -23.15 -10.05 -7.86
CA PRO A 79 -23.92 -8.97 -7.28
C PRO A 79 -25.06 -9.48 -6.39
N ASN A 80 -25.36 -8.71 -5.35
CA ASN A 80 -26.54 -8.94 -4.52
C ASN A 80 -27.72 -8.18 -5.13
N PHE A 81 -28.80 -8.91 -5.44
CA PHE A 81 -29.99 -8.33 -6.08
C PHE A 81 -30.68 -7.24 -5.23
N GLU A 82 -30.58 -7.32 -3.89
CA GLU A 82 -31.24 -6.39 -3.00
C GLU A 82 -30.47 -5.07 -2.80
N THR A 83 -29.15 -5.07 -3.02
CA THR A 83 -28.28 -3.91 -2.76
C THR A 83 -27.68 -3.29 -4.01
N SER A 84 -27.78 -3.93 -5.17
CA SER A 84 -27.23 -3.42 -6.43
C SER A 84 -28.18 -2.40 -7.07
N GLU A 85 -27.65 -1.23 -7.42
CA GLU A 85 -28.38 -0.18 -8.15
C GLU A 85 -28.52 -0.51 -9.65
N ASP A 86 -27.56 -1.25 -10.23
CA ASP A 86 -27.60 -1.75 -11.63
C ASP A 86 -27.22 -3.23 -11.68
N TYR A 87 -28.11 -4.06 -11.21
CA TYR A 87 -27.90 -5.51 -11.12
C TYR A 87 -27.46 -6.16 -12.44
N LEU A 88 -28.02 -5.75 -13.57
CA LEU A 88 -27.65 -6.31 -14.88
C LEU A 88 -26.25 -5.85 -15.32
N GLY A 89 -25.90 -4.61 -15.04
CA GLY A 89 -24.56 -4.08 -15.28
C GLY A 89 -23.52 -4.82 -14.42
N ASP A 90 -23.82 -5.05 -13.16
CA ASP A 90 -22.94 -5.79 -12.24
C ASP A 90 -22.81 -7.27 -12.62
N VAL A 91 -23.89 -7.92 -13.10
CA VAL A 91 -23.82 -9.29 -13.65
C VAL A 91 -22.92 -9.32 -14.89
N ASN A 92 -23.07 -8.36 -15.80
CA ASN A 92 -22.19 -8.27 -16.98
C ASN A 92 -20.72 -8.09 -16.55
N LYS A 93 -20.44 -7.20 -15.62
CA LYS A 93 -19.11 -6.98 -15.09
C LYS A 93 -18.52 -8.25 -14.45
N PHE A 94 -19.32 -8.99 -13.68
CA PHE A 94 -18.92 -10.28 -13.13
C PHE A 94 -18.53 -11.29 -14.22
N ILE A 95 -19.35 -11.39 -15.28
CA ILE A 95 -19.08 -12.32 -16.40
C ILE A 95 -17.81 -11.88 -17.14
N ASP A 96 -17.70 -10.60 -17.47
CA ASP A 96 -16.58 -10.04 -18.22
C ASP A 96 -15.25 -10.20 -17.46
N ASP A 97 -15.24 -9.99 -16.15
CA ASP A 97 -14.05 -10.12 -15.33
C ASP A 97 -13.62 -11.59 -15.13
N ARG A 98 -14.58 -12.53 -15.14
CA ARG A 98 -14.36 -13.92 -14.71
C ARG A 98 -14.44 -14.96 -15.82
N ILE A 99 -14.71 -14.54 -17.04
CA ILE A 99 -14.79 -15.46 -18.18
C ILE A 99 -13.47 -16.22 -18.37
N GLY A 100 -13.56 -17.53 -18.59
CA GLY A 100 -12.39 -18.39 -18.74
C GLY A 100 -11.52 -17.98 -19.93
N PHE A 101 -10.22 -18.20 -19.81
CA PHE A 101 -9.19 -17.84 -20.81
C PHE A 101 -9.05 -16.34 -21.10
N ARG A 102 -9.72 -15.46 -20.34
CA ARG A 102 -9.63 -14.00 -20.55
C ARG A 102 -8.20 -13.50 -20.47
N GLU A 103 -7.50 -13.76 -19.37
CA GLU A 103 -6.12 -13.30 -19.19
C GLU A 103 -5.14 -13.87 -20.22
N PRO A 104 -5.09 -15.20 -20.48
CA PRO A 104 -4.26 -15.73 -21.56
C PRO A 104 -4.59 -15.16 -22.95
N ALA A 105 -5.87 -14.89 -23.23
CA ALA A 105 -6.29 -14.32 -24.51
C ALA A 105 -5.85 -12.86 -24.65
N ILE A 106 -5.94 -12.06 -23.58
CA ILE A 106 -5.45 -10.69 -23.54
C ILE A 106 -3.91 -10.69 -23.72
N GLY A 107 -3.20 -11.57 -23.00
CA GLY A 107 -1.73 -11.70 -23.14
C GLY A 107 -1.33 -12.03 -24.57
N LEU A 108 -1.96 -13.03 -25.18
CA LEU A 108 -1.67 -13.40 -26.59
C LEU A 108 -2.01 -12.27 -27.56
N TYR A 109 -3.13 -11.60 -27.37
CA TYR A 109 -3.55 -10.46 -28.21
C TYR A 109 -2.55 -9.30 -28.09
N THR A 110 -2.13 -8.98 -26.87
CA THR A 110 -1.15 -7.93 -26.59
C THR A 110 0.20 -8.27 -27.22
N GLU A 111 0.69 -9.50 -27.02
CA GLU A 111 1.95 -9.96 -27.59
C GLU A 111 1.91 -9.95 -29.15
N ALA A 112 0.82 -10.41 -29.74
CA ALA A 112 0.67 -10.41 -31.19
C ALA A 112 0.66 -8.98 -31.76
N ASN A 113 -0.05 -8.04 -31.14
CA ASN A 113 -0.07 -6.65 -31.58
C ASN A 113 1.30 -5.98 -31.42
N ASN A 114 1.98 -6.22 -30.32
CA ASN A 114 3.34 -5.70 -30.11
C ASN A 114 4.31 -6.24 -31.15
N LYS A 115 4.37 -7.57 -31.36
CA LYS A 115 5.32 -8.20 -32.29
C LYS A 115 5.05 -7.92 -33.76
N LEU A 116 3.79 -7.77 -34.15
CA LEU A 116 3.38 -7.62 -35.56
C LEU A 116 3.22 -6.16 -35.99
N PHE A 117 2.84 -5.27 -35.07
CA PHE A 117 2.43 -3.91 -35.39
C PHE A 117 3.15 -2.84 -34.55
N ASP A 118 4.01 -3.25 -33.60
CA ASP A 118 4.68 -2.35 -32.64
C ASP A 118 3.69 -1.47 -31.86
N VAL A 119 2.53 -2.04 -31.50
CA VAL A 119 1.45 -1.38 -30.78
C VAL A 119 1.28 -1.97 -29.40
N MET A 120 1.45 -1.13 -28.38
CA MET A 120 1.11 -1.48 -27.01
C MET A 120 -0.43 -1.37 -26.82
N VAL A 121 -1.06 -2.51 -26.64
CA VAL A 121 -2.53 -2.60 -26.51
C VAL A 121 -2.99 -2.32 -25.10
N ASN A 122 -2.12 -2.52 -24.09
CA ASN A 122 -2.48 -2.26 -22.70
C ASN A 122 -2.87 -0.77 -22.53
N PRO A 123 -4.09 -0.49 -22.02
CA PRO A 123 -4.60 0.89 -21.93
C PRO A 123 -3.83 1.75 -20.92
N LEU A 124 -3.10 1.13 -19.98
CA LEU A 124 -2.38 1.82 -18.91
C LEU A 124 -0.97 2.28 -19.34
N PHE A 125 -0.45 1.78 -20.46
CA PHE A 125 0.93 2.03 -20.87
C PHE A 125 1.04 2.52 -22.31
N MET A 126 2.15 3.20 -22.60
CA MET A 126 2.50 3.66 -23.93
C MET A 126 4.00 3.53 -24.19
N TRP A 127 4.35 3.31 -25.46
CA TRP A 127 5.73 3.41 -25.89
C TRP A 127 6.18 4.87 -25.91
N GLY A 128 7.31 5.11 -25.26
CA GLY A 128 8.13 6.30 -25.50
C GLY A 128 9.20 6.02 -26.56
N GLN A 129 10.20 6.91 -26.62
CA GLN A 129 11.34 6.75 -27.52
C GLN A 129 12.34 5.74 -26.96
N ASN A 130 13.21 5.23 -27.85
CA ASN A 130 14.28 4.30 -27.50
C ASN A 130 13.82 3.04 -26.76
N GLY A 131 12.54 2.65 -26.90
CA GLY A 131 11.94 1.50 -26.25
C GLY A 131 11.64 1.69 -24.75
N HIS A 132 11.53 2.93 -24.28
CA HIS A 132 11.03 3.22 -22.96
C HIS A 132 9.51 3.04 -22.88
N ILE A 133 9.00 2.58 -21.74
CA ILE A 133 7.59 2.46 -21.45
C ILE A 133 7.21 3.54 -20.43
N TYR A 134 6.07 4.18 -20.65
CA TYR A 134 5.51 5.20 -19.77
C TYR A 134 4.06 4.90 -19.44
N TYR A 135 3.58 5.44 -18.32
CA TYR A 135 2.19 5.37 -17.92
C TYR A 135 1.32 6.22 -18.85
N LYS A 136 0.20 5.65 -19.29
CA LYS A 136 -0.73 6.29 -20.24
C LYS A 136 -2.00 6.73 -19.54
N ASP A 137 -1.85 7.69 -18.66
CA ASP A 137 -2.97 8.35 -18.01
C ASP A 137 -3.10 9.79 -18.52
N LYS A 138 -4.33 10.31 -18.57
CA LYS A 138 -4.60 11.66 -19.10
C LYS A 138 -3.95 12.74 -18.25
N ASP A 139 -3.98 12.61 -16.91
CA ASP A 139 -3.45 13.60 -16.00
C ASP A 139 -1.92 13.52 -15.93
N TYR A 140 -1.35 12.32 -16.02
CA TYR A 140 0.08 12.11 -16.18
C TYR A 140 0.65 12.76 -17.46
N ILE A 141 -0.09 12.64 -18.58
CA ILE A 141 0.27 13.28 -19.85
C ILE A 141 0.08 14.80 -19.75
N ALA A 142 -1.01 15.27 -19.16
CA ALA A 142 -1.29 16.70 -18.97
C ALA A 142 -0.23 17.37 -18.08
N ALA A 143 0.26 16.67 -17.05
CA ALA A 143 1.36 17.14 -16.21
C ALA A 143 2.66 17.31 -17.02
N TYR A 144 3.01 16.34 -17.88
CA TYR A 144 4.14 16.49 -18.80
C TYR A 144 3.96 17.67 -19.76
N GLN A 145 2.75 17.87 -20.25
CA GLN A 145 2.41 18.99 -21.15
C GLN A 145 2.30 20.35 -20.43
N ARG A 146 2.40 20.39 -19.11
CA ARG A 146 2.21 21.58 -18.24
C ARG A 146 0.80 22.17 -18.36
N LEU A 147 -0.23 21.33 -18.45
CA LEU A 147 -1.62 21.75 -18.66
C LEU A 147 -2.51 21.64 -17.43
N ASN A 148 -2.04 20.99 -16.37
CA ASN A 148 -2.82 20.71 -15.16
C ASN A 148 -2.14 21.22 -13.87
N THR A 149 -1.32 22.25 -13.92
CA THR A 149 -0.75 22.89 -12.73
C THR A 149 -1.85 23.70 -12.04
N ASP A 150 -2.43 23.09 -11.01
CA ASP A 150 -3.45 23.71 -10.16
C ASP A 150 -2.75 24.51 -9.05
N LYS A 151 -2.59 25.82 -9.28
CA LYS A 151 -1.88 26.71 -8.36
C LYS A 151 -2.63 26.90 -7.04
N ASP A 152 -3.94 26.98 -7.08
CA ASP A 152 -4.77 27.18 -5.88
C ASP A 152 -4.69 25.92 -4.98
N PHE A 153 -4.68 24.75 -5.59
CA PHE A 153 -4.46 23.49 -4.86
C PHE A 153 -3.06 23.43 -4.23
N ILE A 154 -2.01 23.77 -5.00
CA ILE A 154 -0.63 23.77 -4.48
C ILE A 154 -0.47 24.78 -3.33
N ASP A 155 -1.05 25.97 -3.45
CA ASP A 155 -1.01 26.98 -2.38
C ASP A 155 -1.74 26.49 -1.11
N SER A 156 -2.87 25.82 -1.25
CA SER A 156 -3.58 25.19 -0.13
C SER A 156 -2.75 24.08 0.51
N MET A 157 -2.09 23.24 -0.31
CA MET A 157 -1.19 22.20 0.16
C MET A 157 0.00 22.77 0.93
N VAL A 158 0.62 23.83 0.41
CA VAL A 158 1.76 24.49 1.10
C VAL A 158 1.30 25.09 2.43
N SER A 159 0.11 25.67 2.50
CA SER A 159 -0.47 26.18 3.75
C SER A 159 -0.69 25.06 4.77
N PHE A 160 -1.21 23.92 4.33
CA PHE A 160 -1.34 22.72 5.15
C PHE A 160 0.02 22.20 5.65
N LEU A 161 1.04 22.16 4.79
CA LEU A 161 2.39 21.74 5.16
C LEU A 161 3.03 22.71 6.17
N CYS A 162 2.80 24.02 6.06
CA CYS A 162 3.26 25.00 7.05
C CYS A 162 2.63 24.75 8.42
N ALA A 163 1.31 24.55 8.48
CA ALA A 163 0.62 24.24 9.73
C ALA A 163 1.07 22.90 10.33
N THR A 164 1.33 21.89 9.48
CA THR A 164 1.94 20.62 9.88
C THR A 164 3.32 20.83 10.51
N ASN A 165 4.16 21.62 9.87
CA ASN A 165 5.50 21.95 10.39
C ASN A 165 5.43 22.64 11.74
N ASP A 166 4.56 23.63 11.91
CA ASP A 166 4.37 24.36 13.15
C ASP A 166 3.88 23.44 14.28
N TYR A 167 2.91 22.56 14.00
CA TYR A 167 2.44 21.56 14.95
C TYR A 167 3.55 20.61 15.40
N LEU A 168 4.30 20.05 14.46
CA LEU A 168 5.39 19.11 14.77
C LEU A 168 6.54 19.82 15.51
N ALA A 169 6.88 21.05 15.11
CA ALA A 169 7.88 21.86 15.79
C ALA A 169 7.48 22.17 17.24
N SER A 170 6.18 22.38 17.53
CA SER A 170 5.69 22.61 18.91
C SER A 170 5.91 21.40 19.82
N LYS A 171 6.09 20.21 19.25
CA LYS A 171 6.39 18.94 19.94
C LYS A 171 7.87 18.52 19.84
N ASP A 172 8.74 19.39 19.34
CA ASP A 172 10.18 19.10 19.05
C ASP A 172 10.38 17.92 18.08
N ILE A 173 9.44 17.71 17.16
CA ILE A 173 9.51 16.68 16.12
C ILE A 173 10.03 17.31 14.83
N LYS A 174 11.05 16.71 14.22
CA LYS A 174 11.59 17.19 12.93
C LYS A 174 10.65 16.83 11.81
N PHE A 175 10.41 17.77 10.89
CA PHE A 175 9.55 17.58 9.74
C PHE A 175 10.28 17.79 8.42
N MET A 176 9.97 16.97 7.44
CA MET A 176 10.44 17.07 6.06
C MET A 176 9.32 16.78 5.08
N TYR A 177 9.19 17.61 4.07
CA TYR A 177 8.38 17.32 2.89
C TYR A 177 9.27 16.92 1.72
N TYR A 178 8.96 15.78 1.12
CA TYR A 178 9.73 15.19 0.02
C TYR A 178 8.85 14.96 -1.19
N VAL A 179 9.28 15.38 -2.38
CA VAL A 179 8.57 15.10 -3.63
C VAL A 179 9.37 14.15 -4.50
N CYS A 180 8.72 13.11 -5.02
CA CYS A 180 9.33 12.14 -5.93
C CYS A 180 9.02 12.50 -7.37
N PRO A 181 10.03 12.91 -8.18
CA PRO A 181 9.82 13.20 -9.59
C PRO A 181 9.51 11.92 -10.37
N ASP A 182 8.58 12.02 -11.33
CA ASP A 182 8.23 10.91 -12.19
C ASP A 182 9.29 10.67 -13.28
N LYS A 183 9.32 9.45 -13.83
CA LYS A 183 10.18 9.07 -14.95
C LYS A 183 10.10 10.04 -16.14
N LYS A 184 8.90 10.55 -16.48
CA LYS A 184 8.70 11.54 -17.56
C LYS A 184 9.46 12.84 -17.33
N THR A 185 9.67 13.19 -16.06
CA THR A 185 10.33 14.43 -15.65
C THR A 185 11.84 14.31 -15.69
N ILE A 186 12.37 13.12 -15.33
CA ILE A 186 13.82 12.86 -15.33
C ILE A 186 14.32 12.46 -16.73
N TYR A 187 13.51 11.74 -17.53
CA TYR A 187 13.86 11.30 -18.89
C TYR A 187 12.86 11.85 -19.94
N PRO A 188 12.66 13.19 -20.02
CA PRO A 188 11.72 13.80 -20.96
C PRO A 188 12.09 13.51 -22.42
N GLU A 189 13.39 13.32 -22.71
CA GLU A 189 13.92 12.97 -24.03
C GLU A 189 13.47 11.61 -24.54
N ASN A 190 13.02 10.74 -23.65
CA ASN A 190 12.48 9.42 -24.01
C ASN A 190 10.95 9.37 -24.00
N PHE A 191 10.27 10.47 -23.65
CA PHE A 191 8.80 10.54 -23.71
C PHE A 191 8.32 10.55 -25.17
N PRO A 192 7.06 10.15 -25.49
CA PRO A 192 6.60 10.09 -26.88
C PRO A 192 6.70 11.45 -27.60
N GLU A 193 7.35 11.50 -28.77
CA GLU A 193 7.51 12.73 -29.58
C GLU A 193 6.19 13.41 -29.97
N THR A 194 5.10 12.64 -29.97
CA THR A 194 3.77 13.15 -30.31
C THR A 194 3.16 14.01 -29.23
N VAL A 195 3.75 14.04 -28.04
CA VAL A 195 3.28 14.79 -26.88
C VAL A 195 4.12 16.06 -26.71
N ASN A 196 3.56 17.20 -27.06
CA ASN A 196 4.26 18.48 -26.98
C ASN A 196 4.16 19.11 -25.59
N VAL A 197 5.25 19.69 -25.11
CA VAL A 197 5.29 20.46 -23.86
C VAL A 197 4.95 21.93 -24.15
N ASN A 198 4.10 22.52 -23.33
CA ASN A 198 3.84 23.96 -23.37
C ASN A 198 4.78 24.68 -22.39
N TYR A 199 5.93 25.12 -22.87
CA TYR A 199 6.94 25.83 -22.06
C TYR A 199 6.54 27.25 -21.66
N GLU A 200 5.38 27.76 -22.11
CA GLU A 200 4.83 29.03 -21.61
C GLU A 200 4.16 28.88 -20.24
N ASN A 201 3.81 27.66 -19.88
CA ASN A 201 3.26 27.34 -18.57
C ASN A 201 4.34 26.80 -17.62
N GLU A 202 4.17 27.05 -16.34
CA GLU A 202 4.97 26.40 -15.30
C GLU A 202 4.51 24.95 -15.09
N SER A 203 5.46 24.08 -14.82
CA SER A 203 5.14 22.72 -14.39
C SER A 203 4.72 22.70 -12.91
N VAL A 204 4.11 21.60 -12.48
CA VAL A 204 3.74 21.37 -11.08
C VAL A 204 4.97 21.53 -10.15
N LEU A 205 6.11 20.94 -10.51
CA LEU A 205 7.32 21.03 -9.69
C LEU A 205 7.92 22.43 -9.68
N GLU A 206 7.95 23.14 -10.80
CA GLU A 206 8.47 24.52 -10.85
C GLU A 206 7.65 25.43 -9.92
N TYR A 207 6.32 25.35 -9.95
CA TYR A 207 5.47 26.15 -9.07
C TYR A 207 5.57 25.73 -7.61
N LEU A 208 5.66 24.42 -7.34
CA LEU A 208 5.86 23.91 -6.00
C LEU A 208 7.21 24.37 -5.42
N ASP A 209 8.31 24.24 -6.17
CA ASP A 209 9.64 24.66 -5.74
C ASP A 209 9.66 26.17 -5.39
N GLU A 210 8.99 27.00 -6.23
CA GLU A 210 8.87 28.43 -5.94
C GLU A 210 8.05 28.72 -4.68
N SER A 211 6.98 27.99 -4.45
CA SER A 211 6.12 28.14 -3.29
C SER A 211 6.80 27.65 -2.00
N MET A 212 7.45 26.50 -2.05
CA MET A 212 8.20 25.96 -0.91
C MET A 212 9.42 26.80 -0.53
N ALA A 213 10.07 27.45 -1.48
CA ALA A 213 11.19 28.37 -1.21
C ALA A 213 10.79 29.61 -0.35
N LYS A 214 9.50 29.88 -0.16
CA LYS A 214 8.96 30.94 0.67
C LYS A 214 8.63 30.48 2.10
N THR A 215 8.87 29.24 2.43
CA THR A 215 8.55 28.61 3.72
C THR A 215 9.82 28.23 4.48
N ASP A 216 9.68 27.94 5.77
CA ASP A 216 10.76 27.42 6.63
C ASP A 216 10.77 25.88 6.68
N ILE A 217 9.96 25.21 5.85
CA ILE A 217 9.88 23.76 5.82
C ILE A 217 11.14 23.17 5.19
N THR A 218 11.68 22.12 5.78
CA THR A 218 12.70 21.30 5.11
C THR A 218 12.06 20.57 3.93
N TYR A 219 12.30 21.09 2.75
CA TYR A 219 11.76 20.57 1.49
C TYR A 219 12.87 19.99 0.62
N ILE A 220 12.64 18.80 0.06
CA ILE A 220 13.57 18.15 -0.86
C ILE A 220 12.85 17.79 -2.16
N ASN A 221 13.36 18.33 -3.27
CA ASN A 221 13.11 17.87 -4.62
C ASN A 221 14.42 17.29 -5.20
N PRO A 222 14.54 15.97 -5.37
CA PRO A 222 15.77 15.34 -5.85
C PRO A 222 16.02 15.54 -7.35
N LYS A 223 15.09 16.12 -8.11
CA LYS A 223 15.18 16.28 -9.56
C LYS A 223 16.53 16.82 -10.04
N PRO A 224 17.08 17.94 -9.51
CA PRO A 224 18.36 18.47 -9.99
C PRO A 224 19.53 17.50 -9.82
N TYR A 225 19.53 16.72 -8.73
CA TYR A 225 20.57 15.73 -8.43
C TYR A 225 20.46 14.50 -9.34
N LEU A 226 19.24 14.02 -9.56
CA LEU A 226 18.98 12.89 -10.47
C LEU A 226 19.33 13.26 -11.92
N GLU A 227 18.96 14.47 -12.38
CA GLU A 227 19.32 14.98 -13.70
C GLU A 227 20.84 15.09 -13.90
N ALA A 228 21.58 15.48 -12.86
CA ALA A 228 23.03 15.62 -12.93
C ALA A 228 23.77 14.29 -13.13
N VAL A 229 23.17 13.16 -12.75
CA VAL A 229 23.85 11.83 -12.80
C VAL A 229 23.21 10.86 -13.79
N LYS A 230 22.02 11.15 -14.35
CA LYS A 230 21.24 10.24 -15.20
C LYS A 230 21.98 9.72 -16.44
N ASP A 231 22.93 10.48 -16.97
CA ASP A 231 23.70 10.08 -18.13
C ASP A 231 24.75 9.00 -17.81
N ASN A 232 25.10 8.84 -16.54
CA ASN A 232 26.08 7.89 -16.05
C ASN A 232 25.46 6.72 -15.29
N ILE A 233 24.27 6.91 -14.72
CA ILE A 233 23.59 5.94 -13.87
C ILE A 233 22.14 5.82 -14.34
N VAL A 234 21.69 4.59 -14.62
CA VAL A 234 20.27 4.34 -14.93
C VAL A 234 19.44 4.43 -13.64
N LEU A 235 18.64 5.48 -13.54
CA LEU A 235 17.86 5.81 -12.33
C LEU A 235 16.41 5.31 -12.37
N TYR A 236 15.90 5.08 -13.57
CA TYR A 236 14.56 4.54 -13.83
C TYR A 236 14.70 3.42 -14.85
N ASN A 237 13.98 2.33 -14.63
CA ASN A 237 14.00 1.21 -15.56
C ASN A 237 13.43 1.63 -16.91
N LYS A 238 13.96 1.05 -17.98
CA LYS A 238 13.52 1.38 -19.33
C LYS A 238 12.10 0.88 -19.59
N MET A 239 11.82 -0.37 -19.23
CA MET A 239 10.57 -1.06 -19.52
C MET A 239 9.83 -1.50 -18.27
N TYR A 240 10.52 -2.07 -17.27
CA TYR A 240 9.89 -2.75 -16.13
C TYR A 240 8.90 -1.88 -15.36
N ASP A 241 9.27 -0.65 -15.05
CA ASP A 241 8.41 0.30 -14.38
C ASP A 241 8.21 1.56 -15.23
N ALA A 242 6.96 1.98 -15.38
CA ALA A 242 6.59 3.09 -16.24
C ALA A 242 6.71 4.46 -15.55
N THR A 243 6.82 4.50 -14.22
CA THR A 243 6.74 5.74 -13.44
C THR A 243 7.83 5.91 -12.40
N HIS A 244 8.11 4.85 -11.60
CA HIS A 244 8.98 4.94 -10.43
C HIS A 244 10.47 4.83 -10.80
N TRP A 245 11.30 5.37 -9.93
CA TRP A 245 12.74 5.11 -9.95
C TRP A 245 13.05 3.63 -9.65
N ASN A 246 14.25 3.21 -10.02
CA ASN A 246 14.78 1.92 -9.58
C ASN A 246 15.58 2.08 -8.27
N ASP A 247 16.13 0.99 -7.75
CA ASP A 247 16.88 1.01 -6.49
C ASP A 247 18.07 1.98 -6.48
N ARG A 248 18.71 2.22 -7.63
CA ARG A 248 19.80 3.21 -7.72
C ARG A 248 19.29 4.64 -7.63
N GLY A 249 18.20 4.94 -8.36
CA GLY A 249 17.55 6.24 -8.31
C GLY A 249 17.02 6.52 -6.90
N ALA A 250 16.38 5.52 -6.30
CA ALA A 250 15.89 5.60 -4.93
C ALA A 250 17.02 5.84 -3.93
N PHE A 251 18.14 5.09 -4.01
CA PHE A 251 19.27 5.28 -3.12
C PHE A 251 19.82 6.71 -3.17
N ILE A 252 19.98 7.26 -4.38
CA ILE A 252 20.44 8.66 -4.54
C ILE A 252 19.42 9.63 -3.97
N GLY A 253 18.12 9.43 -4.22
CA GLY A 253 17.07 10.27 -3.65
C GLY A 253 17.04 10.23 -2.13
N HIS A 254 17.13 9.05 -1.54
CA HIS A 254 17.15 8.86 -0.07
C HIS A 254 18.46 9.36 0.57
N SER A 255 19.58 9.43 -0.16
CA SER A 255 20.82 10.03 0.35
C SER A 255 20.65 11.52 0.66
N LEU A 256 19.77 12.24 -0.06
CA LEU A 256 19.46 13.65 0.25
C LEU A 256 18.65 13.78 1.55
N ILE A 257 17.80 12.81 1.85
CA ILE A 257 17.13 12.73 3.16
C ILE A 257 18.16 12.48 4.24
N ASP A 258 19.11 11.57 3.96
CA ASP A 258 20.17 11.25 4.91
C ASP A 258 21.03 12.45 5.27
N GLU A 259 21.38 13.31 4.33
CA GLU A 259 22.10 14.56 4.62
C GLU A 259 21.39 15.38 5.71
N LYS A 260 20.06 15.46 5.69
CA LYS A 260 19.29 16.17 6.72
C LYS A 260 19.15 15.38 8.01
N VAL A 261 19.03 14.07 7.94
CA VAL A 261 19.04 13.20 9.13
C VAL A 261 20.35 13.38 9.90
N GLN A 262 21.50 13.42 9.20
CA GLN A 262 22.82 13.63 9.82
C GLN A 262 22.99 15.04 10.40
N GLU A 263 22.29 16.06 9.86
CA GLU A 263 22.27 17.41 10.44
C GLU A 263 21.46 17.45 11.76
N TRP A 264 20.40 16.63 11.87
CA TRP A 264 19.48 16.67 13.01
C TRP A 264 19.83 15.68 14.12
N PHE A 265 20.42 14.54 13.77
CA PHE A 265 20.65 13.42 14.66
C PHE A 265 22.06 12.83 14.47
N ASP A 266 22.98 13.14 15.38
CA ASP A 266 24.34 12.64 15.36
C ASP A 266 24.47 11.17 15.82
N ASP A 267 23.38 10.62 16.39
CA ASP A 267 23.27 9.23 16.87
C ASP A 267 22.67 8.28 15.84
N VAL A 268 22.14 8.76 14.71
CA VAL A 268 21.62 7.92 13.62
C VAL A 268 22.74 7.59 12.63
N PRO A 269 23.05 6.31 12.36
CA PRO A 269 24.08 5.94 11.39
C PRO A 269 23.77 6.48 9.98
N PRO A 270 24.78 6.87 9.19
CA PRO A 270 24.58 7.34 7.83
C PRO A 270 24.05 6.21 6.89
N LEU A 271 23.37 6.61 5.83
CA LEU A 271 22.98 5.71 4.75
C LEU A 271 24.19 5.41 3.86
N GLU A 272 24.73 4.21 3.95
CA GLU A 272 25.90 3.79 3.19
C GLU A 272 25.55 2.69 2.18
N GLU A 273 25.99 2.84 0.93
CA GLU A 273 25.81 1.82 -0.10
C GLU A 273 26.48 0.48 0.28
N SER A 274 27.55 0.57 1.11
CA SER A 274 28.24 -0.60 1.66
C SER A 274 27.37 -1.49 2.54
N SER A 275 26.24 -0.99 3.04
CA SER A 275 25.27 -1.76 3.82
C SER A 275 24.39 -2.69 2.97
N PHE A 276 24.52 -2.61 1.64
CA PHE A 276 23.69 -3.38 0.72
C PHE A 276 24.52 -4.30 -0.17
N ASP A 277 23.96 -5.46 -0.50
CA ASP A 277 24.42 -6.27 -1.62
C ASP A 277 23.74 -5.75 -2.89
N LEU A 278 24.60 -5.32 -3.83
CA LEU A 278 24.18 -4.75 -5.11
C LEU A 278 24.09 -5.86 -6.14
N GLY A 279 22.90 -6.08 -6.66
CA GLY A 279 22.61 -7.11 -7.65
C GLY A 279 21.72 -6.60 -8.78
N THR A 280 21.25 -7.55 -9.58
CA THR A 280 20.23 -7.34 -10.59
C THR A 280 19.23 -8.49 -10.57
N VAL A 281 17.99 -8.20 -10.91
CA VAL A 281 16.94 -9.20 -11.15
C VAL A 281 16.47 -9.07 -12.58
N HIS A 282 16.39 -10.20 -13.27
CA HIS A 282 15.85 -10.25 -14.62
C HIS A 282 14.33 -10.20 -14.59
N MET A 283 13.74 -9.26 -15.36
CA MET A 283 12.31 -9.08 -15.50
C MET A 283 11.87 -9.46 -16.91
N ASP A 284 10.96 -10.40 -17.01
CA ASP A 284 10.40 -10.93 -18.27
C ASP A 284 9.00 -10.39 -18.58
N SER A 285 8.42 -9.66 -17.64
CA SER A 285 7.10 -9.03 -17.75
C SER A 285 7.11 -7.62 -17.16
N LEU A 286 6.33 -6.73 -17.76
CA LEU A 286 6.07 -5.38 -17.24
C LEU A 286 5.36 -5.49 -15.89
N ASP A 287 5.77 -4.65 -14.95
CA ASP A 287 5.10 -4.57 -13.65
C ASP A 287 3.59 -4.28 -13.80
N ASN A 288 2.78 -4.99 -13.02
CA ASN A 288 1.31 -4.91 -13.05
C ASN A 288 0.67 -5.14 -14.43
N ALA A 289 1.37 -5.80 -15.36
CA ALA A 289 0.82 -6.18 -16.67
C ALA A 289 1.49 -7.44 -17.22
N LYS A 290 0.71 -8.30 -17.89
CA LYS A 290 1.27 -9.45 -18.64
C LYS A 290 1.76 -9.02 -20.02
N PHE A 291 2.71 -8.11 -20.05
CA PHE A 291 3.38 -7.65 -21.26
C PHE A 291 4.85 -8.07 -21.20
N SER A 292 5.29 -8.83 -22.19
CA SER A 292 6.64 -9.38 -22.23
C SER A 292 7.67 -8.28 -22.43
N ILE A 293 8.63 -8.22 -21.53
CA ILE A 293 9.83 -7.37 -21.60
C ILE A 293 11.08 -8.22 -21.45
N ASP A 294 12.24 -7.61 -21.55
CA ASP A 294 13.55 -8.25 -21.35
C ASP A 294 14.47 -7.18 -20.75
N GLU A 295 14.50 -7.11 -19.41
CA GLU A 295 15.25 -6.08 -18.70
C GLU A 295 15.84 -6.59 -17.39
N ASP A 296 17.14 -6.31 -17.17
CA ASP A 296 17.78 -6.50 -15.87
C ASP A 296 17.63 -5.23 -15.04
N VAL A 297 16.92 -5.32 -13.90
CA VAL A 297 16.69 -4.20 -13.00
C VAL A 297 17.62 -4.27 -11.79
N PRO A 298 18.17 -3.14 -11.31
CA PRO A 298 19.03 -3.12 -10.14
C PRO A 298 18.25 -3.50 -8.88
N LEU A 299 18.90 -4.22 -7.99
CA LEU A 299 18.36 -4.62 -6.69
C LEU A 299 19.38 -4.33 -5.60
N TYR A 300 18.96 -3.61 -4.56
CA TYR A 300 19.70 -3.40 -3.33
C TYR A 300 19.07 -4.27 -2.23
N THR A 301 19.83 -5.22 -1.73
CA THR A 301 19.41 -6.10 -0.63
C THR A 301 20.21 -5.74 0.61
N LEU A 302 19.55 -5.46 1.72
CA LEU A 302 20.21 -5.19 2.99
C LEU A 302 21.04 -6.43 3.40
N ARG A 303 22.34 -6.24 3.68
CA ARG A 303 23.26 -7.36 3.99
C ARG A 303 22.92 -8.06 5.28
N ASP A 304 22.72 -7.23 6.31
CA ASP A 304 22.39 -7.69 7.64
C ASP A 304 21.11 -6.95 8.05
N ASP A 305 20.01 -7.67 8.09
CA ASP A 305 18.73 -7.11 8.56
C ASP A 305 18.57 -7.44 10.04
N TYR A 306 18.62 -6.41 10.88
CA TYR A 306 18.47 -6.50 12.33
C TYR A 306 17.06 -6.14 12.79
N THR A 307 16.15 -5.94 11.85
CA THR A 307 14.78 -5.54 12.16
C THR A 307 13.85 -6.75 12.29
N ALA A 308 12.75 -6.52 12.99
CA ALA A 308 11.62 -7.43 13.04
C ALA A 308 10.34 -6.67 12.70
N ASP A 309 9.46 -7.33 11.99
CA ASP A 309 8.15 -6.80 11.64
C ASP A 309 7.19 -6.88 12.83
N TYR A 310 6.71 -5.72 13.25
CA TYR A 310 5.75 -5.53 14.35
C TYR A 310 4.44 -4.90 13.88
N THR A 311 4.16 -4.91 12.59
CA THR A 311 3.00 -4.27 11.96
C THR A 311 1.69 -4.60 12.68
N GLU A 312 1.48 -5.85 13.07
CA GLU A 312 0.26 -6.27 13.76
C GLU A 312 0.25 -5.94 15.26
N LEU A 313 1.40 -5.67 15.88
CA LEU A 313 1.48 -5.38 17.31
C LEU A 313 1.00 -3.96 17.63
N LEU A 314 1.35 -2.98 16.81
CA LEU A 314 0.94 -1.58 16.96
C LEU A 314 0.18 -1.12 15.71
N ARG A 315 -0.88 -1.85 15.36
CA ARG A 315 -1.76 -1.45 14.28
C ARG A 315 -2.72 -0.36 14.77
N PRO A 316 -2.96 0.68 13.98
CA PRO A 316 -3.93 1.71 14.33
C PRO A 316 -5.29 1.10 14.68
N THR A 317 -5.86 1.55 15.78
CA THR A 317 -7.19 1.10 16.24
C THR A 317 -8.29 2.01 15.74
N MET A 318 -7.95 3.22 15.33
CA MET A 318 -8.82 4.18 14.68
C MET A 318 -9.20 3.69 13.27
N ASP A 319 -10.35 4.12 12.77
CA ASP A 319 -10.81 3.83 11.41
C ASP A 319 -10.08 4.72 10.38
N CYS A 320 -8.81 4.44 10.19
CA CYS A 320 -7.95 5.07 9.20
C CYS A 320 -7.59 4.07 8.09
N ASN A 321 -7.24 4.57 6.91
CA ASN A 321 -6.89 3.72 5.79
C ASN A 321 -5.51 3.09 5.97
N THR A 322 -5.48 1.90 6.57
CA THR A 322 -4.29 1.04 6.66
C THR A 322 -4.33 -0.12 5.65
N ASP A 323 -5.42 -0.27 4.89
CA ASP A 323 -5.59 -1.37 3.94
C ASP A 323 -4.69 -1.20 2.72
N THR A 324 -4.34 0.03 2.34
CA THR A 324 -3.46 0.29 1.20
C THR A 324 -2.03 -0.10 1.52
N PHE A 325 -1.49 0.42 2.60
CA PHE A 325 -0.35 -0.14 3.28
C PHE A 325 -0.07 0.56 4.64
N TYR A 326 0.43 -0.24 5.58
CA TYR A 326 0.97 0.19 6.87
C TYR A 326 2.01 -0.82 7.30
N THR A 327 3.20 -0.36 7.68
CA THR A 327 4.26 -1.23 8.20
C THR A 327 4.92 -0.62 9.44
N HIS A 328 5.36 -1.47 10.36
CA HIS A 328 6.10 -1.09 11.55
C HIS A 328 7.25 -2.07 11.77
N HIS A 329 8.47 -1.58 11.69
CA HIS A 329 9.69 -2.34 11.92
C HIS A 329 10.42 -1.84 13.16
N ILE A 330 10.95 -2.77 13.96
CA ILE A 330 11.76 -2.46 15.15
C ILE A 330 13.15 -3.07 15.00
N ASN A 331 14.19 -2.26 15.17
CA ASN A 331 15.56 -2.69 15.28
C ASN A 331 16.00 -2.71 16.77
N ASN A 332 16.02 -3.90 17.36
CA ASN A 332 16.41 -4.05 18.77
C ASN A 332 17.91 -3.82 19.02
N THR A 333 18.72 -3.75 17.97
CA THR A 333 20.17 -3.50 18.04
C THR A 333 20.56 -2.09 17.61
N ALA A 334 19.58 -1.22 17.32
CA ALA A 334 19.85 0.15 16.90
C ALA A 334 20.74 0.88 17.92
N PRO A 335 21.72 1.67 17.46
CA PRO A 335 22.61 2.43 18.37
C PRO A 335 21.92 3.64 19.01
N ASN A 336 20.69 3.93 18.65
CA ASN A 336 19.89 5.05 19.10
C ASN A 336 18.48 4.59 19.50
N ASN A 337 17.65 5.53 19.97
CA ASN A 337 16.24 5.31 20.28
C ASN A 337 15.32 6.16 19.40
N ARG A 338 15.76 6.52 18.19
CA ARG A 338 15.03 7.39 17.27
C ARG A 338 13.91 6.63 16.57
N ILE A 339 12.77 7.28 16.47
CA ILE A 339 11.56 6.77 15.80
C ILE A 339 11.28 7.65 14.59
N LEU A 340 11.16 7.00 13.42
CA LEU A 340 10.83 7.63 12.15
C LEU A 340 9.40 7.25 11.74
N LEU A 341 8.58 8.26 11.45
CA LEU A 341 7.24 8.11 10.88
C LEU A 341 7.23 8.69 9.45
N VAL A 342 6.89 7.87 8.48
CA VAL A 342 6.85 8.24 7.06
C VAL A 342 5.44 8.07 6.50
N PHE A 343 4.83 9.16 6.06
CA PHE A 343 3.63 9.10 5.24
C PHE A 343 4.05 9.13 3.78
N THR A 344 3.68 8.11 3.02
CA THR A 344 4.23 7.88 1.69
C THR A 344 3.24 7.21 0.76
N ASP A 345 3.56 7.24 -0.52
CA ASP A 345 2.89 6.44 -1.54
C ASP A 345 3.80 5.31 -2.07
N SER A 346 3.49 4.80 -3.25
CA SER A 346 4.21 3.69 -3.86
C SER A 346 5.70 3.98 -4.14
N TYR A 347 6.14 5.26 -4.14
CA TYR A 347 7.55 5.57 -4.37
C TYR A 347 8.48 5.10 -3.25
N PHE A 348 8.05 5.20 -1.97
CA PHE A 348 8.87 4.78 -0.85
C PHE A 348 8.52 3.39 -0.32
N GLN A 349 7.38 2.82 -0.69
CA GLN A 349 6.86 1.57 -0.12
C GLN A 349 7.89 0.43 -0.08
N SER A 350 8.74 0.30 -1.10
CA SER A 350 9.78 -0.74 -1.17
C SER A 350 11.12 -0.33 -0.57
N TYR A 351 11.22 0.87 0.00
CA TYR A 351 12.50 1.46 0.43
C TYR A 351 12.61 1.68 1.93
N GLN A 352 11.74 1.11 2.73
CA GLN A 352 11.87 1.08 4.19
C GLN A 352 13.23 0.53 4.62
N LYS A 353 13.78 -0.42 3.85
CA LYS A 353 15.13 -0.99 4.00
C LYS A 353 16.26 0.05 4.12
N PHE A 354 16.08 1.28 3.64
CA PHE A 354 17.07 2.36 3.77
C PHE A 354 17.08 3.01 5.16
N TYR A 355 16.10 2.70 5.99
CA TYR A 355 15.93 3.24 7.35
C TYR A 355 16.03 2.17 8.45
N ASP A 356 15.67 0.91 8.14
CA ASP A 356 15.47 -0.18 9.09
C ASP A 356 16.66 -0.40 10.05
N ASN A 357 17.89 -0.45 9.56
CA ASN A 357 19.05 -0.67 10.42
C ASN A 357 19.58 0.60 11.09
N ARG A 358 18.99 1.74 10.82
CA ARG A 358 19.48 3.06 11.23
C ARG A 358 18.69 3.67 12.37
N PHE A 359 17.39 3.49 12.36
CA PHE A 359 16.46 3.95 13.39
C PHE A 359 16.09 2.81 14.33
N LYS A 360 15.70 3.15 15.56
CA LYS A 360 15.13 2.18 16.50
C LYS A 360 13.82 1.62 15.99
N GLU A 361 12.95 2.48 15.47
CA GLU A 361 11.66 2.12 14.91
C GLU A 361 11.37 2.93 13.66
N VAL A 362 10.73 2.27 12.69
CA VAL A 362 10.34 2.85 11.42
C VAL A 362 8.90 2.50 11.13
N TYR A 363 8.09 3.52 10.93
CA TYR A 363 6.68 3.40 10.54
C TYR A 363 6.49 3.96 9.15
N PHE A 364 5.94 3.16 8.26
CA PHE A 364 5.48 3.62 6.96
C PHE A 364 3.96 3.56 6.93
N VAL A 365 3.33 4.67 6.58
CA VAL A 365 1.89 4.86 6.56
C VAL A 365 1.50 5.42 5.20
N HIS A 366 0.43 4.92 4.60
CA HIS A 366 -0.03 5.46 3.33
C HIS A 366 -0.46 6.92 3.44
N ARG A 367 -0.03 7.77 2.51
CA ARG A 367 -0.24 9.22 2.51
C ARG A 367 -1.70 9.68 2.61
N GLN A 368 -2.68 8.83 2.27
CA GLN A 368 -4.10 9.11 2.51
C GLN A 368 -4.45 9.34 3.99
N ASN A 369 -3.52 9.02 4.88
CA ASN A 369 -3.67 9.23 6.32
C ASN A 369 -3.04 10.54 6.82
N TYR A 370 -2.66 11.48 5.96
CA TYR A 370 -2.18 12.80 6.39
C TYR A 370 -3.16 13.49 7.36
N ALA A 371 -4.45 13.36 7.11
CA ALA A 371 -5.51 13.87 7.99
C ALA A 371 -5.46 13.33 9.42
N TYR A 372 -4.83 12.18 9.63
CA TYR A 372 -4.72 11.53 10.92
C TYR A 372 -3.34 11.73 11.56
N LEU A 373 -2.58 12.73 11.13
CA LEU A 373 -1.24 13.01 11.63
C LEU A 373 -1.18 13.04 13.16
N GLN A 374 -2.08 13.76 13.81
CA GLN A 374 -2.08 13.88 15.27
C GLN A 374 -2.29 12.53 15.95
N TYR A 375 -3.21 11.71 15.43
CA TYR A 375 -3.41 10.36 15.92
C TYR A 375 -2.12 9.53 15.84
N PHE A 376 -1.43 9.56 14.70
CA PHE A 376 -0.18 8.82 14.54
C PHE A 376 0.94 9.40 15.41
N VAL A 377 1.03 10.71 15.58
CA VAL A 377 1.99 11.33 16.49
C VAL A 377 1.76 10.87 17.93
N ASN A 378 0.51 10.83 18.40
CA ASN A 378 0.16 10.35 19.73
C ASN A 378 0.37 8.84 19.89
N LEU A 379 0.17 8.04 18.83
CA LEU A 379 0.39 6.60 18.84
C LEU A 379 1.88 6.24 18.86
N VAL A 380 2.67 6.92 18.04
CA VAL A 380 4.07 6.54 17.71
C VAL A 380 5.08 7.39 18.47
N PHE A 381 4.75 8.64 18.77
CA PHE A 381 5.65 9.64 19.37
C PHE A 381 7.02 9.73 18.64
N PRO A 382 7.02 10.10 17.35
CA PRO A 382 8.20 10.06 16.52
C PRO A 382 9.20 11.17 16.86
N ASP A 383 10.48 10.98 16.51
CA ASP A 383 11.48 12.06 16.50
C ASP A 383 11.46 12.85 15.19
N MET A 384 11.02 12.19 14.12
CA MET A 384 10.98 12.75 12.77
C MET A 384 9.78 12.25 12.00
N VAL A 385 9.17 13.15 11.24
CA VAL A 385 8.09 12.86 10.28
C VAL A 385 8.54 13.24 8.87
N ILE A 386 8.34 12.35 7.92
CA ILE A 386 8.48 12.63 6.49
C ILE A 386 7.11 12.54 5.84
N PHE A 387 6.71 13.58 5.10
CA PHE A 387 5.64 13.50 4.13
C PHE A 387 6.25 13.35 2.75
N GLU A 388 5.90 12.26 2.06
CA GLU A 388 6.34 12.00 0.69
C GLU A 388 5.15 11.99 -0.26
N THR A 389 5.33 12.58 -1.43
CA THR A 389 4.31 12.64 -2.48
C THR A 389 4.95 12.48 -3.85
N ALA A 390 4.42 11.57 -4.68
CA ALA A 390 4.81 11.50 -6.09
C ALA A 390 4.38 12.77 -6.84
N GLU A 391 5.21 13.25 -7.75
CA GLU A 391 4.92 14.45 -8.59
C GLU A 391 3.52 14.41 -9.20
N ARG A 392 3.11 13.28 -9.78
CA ARG A 392 1.80 13.10 -10.41
C ARG A 392 0.63 13.23 -9.45
N SER A 393 0.89 13.10 -8.16
CA SER A 393 -0.13 13.11 -7.12
C SER A 393 -0.38 14.52 -6.55
N ILE A 394 0.44 15.51 -6.89
CA ILE A 394 0.31 16.89 -6.40
C ILE A 394 -0.90 17.60 -7.03
N SER A 395 -1.34 17.17 -8.19
CA SER A 395 -2.52 17.72 -8.89
C SER A 395 -3.72 16.76 -8.90
N SER A 396 -3.65 15.63 -8.17
CA SER A 396 -4.73 14.66 -8.07
C SER A 396 -5.55 14.89 -6.81
N GLU A 397 -6.79 14.36 -6.80
CA GLU A 397 -7.77 14.41 -5.72
C GLU A 397 -7.34 13.66 -4.44
N ILE A 398 -6.12 13.90 -3.96
CA ILE A 398 -5.88 13.54 -2.58
C ILE A 398 -6.69 14.53 -1.76
N PRO A 399 -7.43 14.08 -0.76
CA PRO A 399 -7.97 14.98 0.24
C PRO A 399 -6.80 15.52 1.07
N LEU A 400 -6.00 16.40 0.47
CA LEU A 400 -5.22 17.33 1.22
C LEU A 400 -6.27 18.29 1.76
N LEU A 401 -6.47 18.20 3.04
CA LEU A 401 -7.34 19.07 3.75
C LEU A 401 -6.86 20.50 3.48
N ALA A 402 -7.75 21.31 2.99
CA ALA A 402 -7.46 22.72 2.71
C ALA A 402 -7.14 23.48 4.02
N ASP A 403 -7.53 22.93 5.14
CA ASP A 403 -7.30 23.49 6.48
C ASP A 403 -6.70 22.40 7.40
N PHE A 404 -5.56 22.70 8.03
CA PHE A 404 -4.96 21.82 9.02
C PHE A 404 -5.87 21.59 10.23
N SER A 405 -6.77 22.51 10.55
CA SER A 405 -7.77 22.33 11.60
C SER A 405 -8.67 21.10 11.35
N ASP A 406 -8.87 20.69 10.10
CA ASP A 406 -9.60 19.48 9.76
C ASP A 406 -8.83 18.20 10.12
N CYS A 407 -7.52 18.32 10.41
CA CYS A 407 -6.66 17.23 10.88
C CYS A 407 -6.65 17.09 12.40
N TYR A 408 -7.28 17.99 13.14
CA TYR A 408 -7.39 17.87 14.58
C TYR A 408 -8.34 16.72 14.90
N TYR A 409 -7.80 15.80 15.67
CA TYR A 409 -8.55 14.78 16.31
C TYR A 409 -9.19 15.40 17.55
N GLU A 410 -10.30 16.11 17.33
CA GLU A 410 -11.04 16.71 18.45
C GLU A 410 -11.77 15.63 19.22
N PRO A 411 -11.58 15.56 20.55
CA PRO A 411 -12.42 14.68 21.35
C PRO A 411 -13.89 15.12 21.22
N PRO A 412 -14.82 14.17 21.17
CA PRO A 412 -16.25 14.48 21.10
C PRO A 412 -16.80 15.08 22.40
N TYR A 413 -15.95 15.32 23.40
CA TYR A 413 -16.28 15.88 24.70
C TYR A 413 -15.55 17.22 24.88
N GLU A 414 -16.23 18.17 25.52
CA GLU A 414 -15.62 19.42 25.96
C GLU A 414 -14.65 19.10 27.12
N GLY A 415 -13.35 19.15 26.84
CA GLY A 415 -12.30 18.87 27.82
C GLY A 415 -12.35 19.86 28.97
N GLU A 416 -12.02 19.39 30.13
CA GLU A 416 -11.60 20.10 31.36
C GLU A 416 -11.53 19.13 32.55
N GLY A 417 -11.33 17.80 32.31
CA GLY A 417 -11.24 16.82 33.43
C GLY A 417 -12.51 16.68 34.27
N ASN A 418 -13.64 17.15 33.75
CA ASN A 418 -14.93 17.03 34.41
C ASN A 418 -15.51 15.64 34.22
N PHE A 419 -15.03 14.68 34.98
CA PHE A 419 -15.57 13.34 34.97
C PHE A 419 -16.87 13.28 35.77
N SER A 420 -17.85 12.56 35.23
CA SER A 420 -19.08 12.21 35.94
C SER A 420 -18.80 11.20 37.07
N ASP A 421 -19.44 11.36 38.20
CA ASP A 421 -19.37 10.43 39.35
C ASP A 421 -20.10 9.08 39.11
N ARG A 422 -20.40 8.77 37.84
CA ARG A 422 -21.07 7.51 37.47
C ARG A 422 -20.11 6.31 37.66
N ASN A 423 -20.71 5.19 38.07
CA ASN A 423 -20.04 3.92 38.31
C ASN A 423 -20.74 2.72 37.62
N ASP A 424 -21.62 3.01 36.67
CA ASP A 424 -22.36 2.01 35.88
C ASP A 424 -21.56 1.49 34.68
N VAL A 425 -20.36 2.00 34.48
CA VAL A 425 -19.40 1.55 33.47
C VAL A 425 -18.11 1.11 34.15
N THR A 426 -17.67 -0.09 33.88
CA THR A 426 -16.44 -0.67 34.44
C THR A 426 -15.59 -1.32 33.35
N TYR A 427 -14.36 -1.65 33.67
CA TYR A 427 -13.48 -2.36 32.78
C TYR A 427 -12.75 -3.50 33.50
N THR A 428 -12.33 -4.50 32.75
CA THR A 428 -11.50 -5.61 33.25
C THR A 428 -10.35 -5.84 32.30
N VAL A 429 -9.11 -5.84 32.82
CA VAL A 429 -7.92 -6.22 32.06
C VAL A 429 -7.92 -7.73 31.84
N THR A 430 -7.83 -8.15 30.58
CA THR A 430 -7.85 -9.57 30.19
C THR A 430 -6.49 -10.10 29.77
N GLY A 431 -5.56 -9.20 29.40
CA GLY A 431 -4.19 -9.54 29.03
C GLY A 431 -3.33 -8.30 28.85
N CYS A 432 -2.01 -8.48 28.95
CA CYS A 432 -1.04 -7.42 28.62
C CYS A 432 0.27 -8.04 28.11
N SER A 433 1.04 -7.24 27.37
CA SER A 433 2.41 -7.54 26.93
C SER A 433 3.27 -6.29 27.00
N GLY A 434 4.58 -6.46 27.10
CA GLY A 434 5.52 -5.34 27.31
C GLY A 434 5.49 -4.73 28.72
N GLY A 435 4.73 -5.34 29.64
CA GLY A 435 4.57 -4.91 31.04
C GLY A 435 3.53 -5.76 31.75
N ILE A 436 3.23 -5.39 33.00
CA ILE A 436 2.22 -6.07 33.86
C ILE A 436 1.29 -5.00 34.41
N VAL A 437 -0.02 -5.27 34.42
CA VAL A 437 -1.02 -4.41 35.06
C VAL A 437 -1.45 -5.06 36.38
N GLU A 438 -1.28 -4.36 37.49
CA GLU A 438 -1.74 -4.76 38.83
C GLU A 438 -2.52 -3.59 39.46
N GLY A 439 -3.86 -3.73 39.49
CA GLY A 439 -4.75 -2.68 39.97
C GLY A 439 -4.69 -1.43 39.08
N ASP A 440 -4.29 -0.31 39.65
CA ASP A 440 -4.08 0.97 38.98
C ASP A 440 -2.64 1.24 38.56
N LYS A 441 -1.77 0.21 38.56
CA LYS A 441 -0.36 0.34 38.23
C LYS A 441 0.01 -0.47 37.00
N ILE A 442 0.80 0.15 36.13
CA ILE A 442 1.46 -0.51 35.01
C ILE A 442 2.94 -0.63 35.31
N TYR A 443 3.43 -1.85 35.49
CA TYR A 443 4.85 -2.14 35.69
C TYR A 443 5.49 -2.48 34.35
N LEU A 444 6.45 -1.67 33.93
CA LEU A 444 7.21 -1.92 32.70
C LEU A 444 8.47 -2.72 33.00
N ASP A 445 8.65 -3.84 32.30
CA ASP A 445 9.84 -4.68 32.43
C ASP A 445 11.03 -3.99 31.71
N PRO A 446 12.10 -3.63 32.43
CA PRO A 446 13.28 -2.99 31.83
C PRO A 446 14.06 -3.92 30.90
N ASN A 447 13.84 -5.26 31.00
CA ASN A 447 14.50 -6.24 30.14
C ASN A 447 13.68 -6.58 28.88
N ASP A 448 12.45 -6.11 28.79
CA ASP A 448 11.64 -6.25 27.58
C ASP A 448 12.20 -5.32 26.51
N THR A 449 12.68 -5.93 25.43
CA THR A 449 13.25 -5.21 24.29
C THR A 449 12.19 -4.63 23.37
N THR A 450 10.90 -4.99 23.56
CA THR A 450 9.81 -4.36 22.82
C THR A 450 9.61 -2.93 23.30
N SER A 451 9.49 -2.01 22.34
CA SER A 451 9.22 -0.60 22.65
C SER A 451 7.76 -0.34 22.98
N ILE A 452 6.90 -1.37 22.93
CA ILE A 452 5.46 -1.23 22.99
C ILE A 452 4.89 -1.96 24.20
N PHE A 453 4.04 -1.25 24.93
CA PHE A 453 3.12 -1.84 25.90
C PHE A 453 1.76 -2.04 25.24
N ARG A 454 1.16 -3.22 25.41
CA ARG A 454 -0.20 -3.52 24.97
C ARG A 454 -1.03 -4.02 26.15
N CYS A 455 -2.28 -3.56 26.20
CA CYS A 455 -3.27 -3.99 27.19
C CYS A 455 -4.60 -4.32 26.48
N ASP A 456 -5.12 -5.50 26.76
CA ASP A 456 -6.43 -5.97 26.28
C ASP A 456 -7.44 -5.89 27.43
N CYS A 457 -8.61 -5.31 27.17
CA CYS A 457 -9.63 -5.03 28.17
C CYS A 457 -11.02 -5.43 27.68
N VAL A 458 -11.91 -5.64 28.63
CA VAL A 458 -13.37 -5.76 28.43
C VAL A 458 -14.06 -4.59 29.08
N LEU A 459 -14.97 -3.93 28.37
CA LEU A 459 -15.87 -2.91 28.90
C LEU A 459 -17.18 -3.57 29.31
N GLU A 460 -17.68 -3.20 30.49
CA GLU A 460 -18.96 -3.66 31.04
C GLU A 460 -19.83 -2.45 31.35
N ALA A 461 -20.98 -2.34 30.70
CA ALA A 461 -21.93 -1.21 30.85
C ALA A 461 -23.39 -1.68 30.90
N GLY A 462 -23.61 -2.92 31.37
CA GLY A 462 -24.94 -3.49 31.58
C GLY A 462 -25.78 -3.66 30.31
N GLY A 463 -25.15 -3.99 29.19
CA GLY A 463 -25.77 -4.18 27.87
C GLY A 463 -25.89 -2.88 27.07
N ARG A 464 -25.21 -1.82 27.50
CA ARG A 464 -25.14 -0.53 26.81
C ARG A 464 -23.72 -0.20 26.27
N GLU A 465 -22.89 -1.19 26.17
CA GLU A 465 -21.47 -1.03 25.81
C GLU A 465 -21.28 -0.30 24.47
N GLU A 466 -22.22 -0.46 23.52
CA GLU A 466 -22.20 0.24 22.23
C GLU A 466 -22.44 1.75 22.32
N ASP A 467 -22.99 2.23 23.44
CA ASP A 467 -23.22 3.65 23.65
C ASP A 467 -21.94 4.42 24.02
N PHE A 468 -20.85 3.73 24.32
CA PHE A 468 -19.62 4.31 24.83
C PHE A 468 -18.47 4.22 23.82
N ASP A 469 -17.73 5.31 23.66
CA ASP A 469 -16.40 5.32 23.08
C ASP A 469 -15.36 5.36 24.20
N VAL A 470 -14.23 4.68 24.03
CA VAL A 470 -13.19 4.56 25.05
C VAL A 470 -11.94 5.28 24.58
N TYR A 471 -11.32 6.02 25.49
CA TYR A 471 -10.13 6.83 25.24
C TYR A 471 -9.06 6.54 26.28
N ILE A 472 -7.80 6.79 25.89
CA ILE A 472 -6.68 6.85 26.80
C ILE A 472 -5.93 8.16 26.60
N SER A 473 -5.52 8.80 27.68
CA SER A 473 -4.76 10.05 27.67
C SER A 473 -3.59 9.96 28.62
N THR A 474 -2.50 10.65 28.29
CA THR A 474 -1.28 10.71 29.11
C THR A 474 -1.13 12.03 29.84
N ASP A 475 -2.04 12.99 29.63
CA ASP A 475 -2.05 14.24 30.35
C ASP A 475 -2.93 14.20 31.61
N ASP A 476 -2.64 15.05 32.60
CA ASP A 476 -3.38 15.10 33.86
C ASP A 476 -4.80 15.67 33.73
N GLU A 477 -5.10 16.37 32.63
CA GLU A 477 -6.35 17.08 32.38
C GLU A 477 -7.24 16.40 31.32
N CYS A 478 -6.77 15.31 30.72
CA CYS A 478 -7.39 14.63 29.57
C CYS A 478 -7.66 15.58 28.40
N MET A 479 -6.72 16.53 28.19
CA MET A 479 -6.86 17.62 27.25
C MET A 479 -6.36 17.24 25.86
N GLU A 480 -6.81 17.90 24.94
CA GLU A 480 -6.91 18.03 23.49
C GLU A 480 -5.77 17.47 22.63
N THR A 481 -4.57 17.21 23.13
CA THR A 481 -3.44 16.92 22.23
C THR A 481 -2.80 15.55 22.43
N GLU A 482 -3.15 14.80 23.44
CA GLU A 482 -2.45 13.57 23.84
C GLU A 482 -3.39 12.41 24.22
N TYR A 483 -4.52 12.27 23.55
CA TYR A 483 -5.42 11.15 23.75
C TYR A 483 -5.49 10.26 22.51
N LEU A 484 -5.85 9.00 22.73
CA LEU A 484 -6.12 8.02 21.70
C LEU A 484 -7.52 7.45 21.88
N GLU A 485 -8.31 7.45 20.82
CA GLU A 485 -9.54 6.67 20.74
C GLU A 485 -9.21 5.20 20.57
N LEU A 486 -9.87 4.36 21.34
CA LEU A 486 -9.64 2.92 21.32
C LEU A 486 -10.76 2.22 20.55
N LYS A 487 -10.39 1.61 19.42
CA LYS A 487 -11.34 0.87 18.60
C LYS A 487 -11.89 -0.32 19.36
N ARG A 488 -13.20 -0.37 19.46
CA ARG A 488 -13.90 -1.50 20.03
C ARG A 488 -13.88 -2.69 19.06
N GLN A 489 -13.57 -3.86 19.59
CA GLN A 489 -13.76 -5.13 18.90
C GLN A 489 -15.10 -5.72 19.38
N SER A 490 -16.14 -5.65 18.55
CA SER A 490 -17.36 -6.40 18.80
C SER A 490 -17.13 -7.88 18.51
N ASN A 491 -17.59 -8.77 19.39
CA ASN A 491 -17.67 -10.19 19.10
C ASN A 491 -19.14 -10.65 19.06
N GLU A 492 -19.37 -11.88 18.59
CA GLU A 492 -20.69 -12.47 18.44
C GLU A 492 -21.43 -12.71 19.76
N GLU A 493 -20.78 -12.51 20.92
CA GLU A 493 -21.33 -12.73 22.26
C GLU A 493 -21.81 -11.45 22.95
N GLY A 494 -21.73 -10.29 22.29
CA GLY A 494 -22.13 -8.99 22.87
C GLY A 494 -21.16 -8.44 23.92
N ILE A 495 -19.98 -9.03 24.06
CA ILE A 495 -18.91 -8.55 24.94
C ILE A 495 -18.13 -7.46 24.22
N SER A 496 -18.08 -6.27 24.80
CA SER A 496 -17.30 -5.16 24.25
C SER A 496 -15.84 -5.28 24.68
N ARG A 497 -14.98 -5.67 23.75
CA ARG A 497 -13.52 -5.72 23.95
C ARG A 497 -12.89 -4.50 23.31
N PHE A 498 -11.88 -3.99 23.96
CA PHE A 498 -10.98 -2.98 23.38
C PHE A 498 -9.53 -3.30 23.76
N SER A 499 -8.60 -2.81 22.98
CA SER A 499 -7.17 -2.90 23.30
C SER A 499 -6.50 -1.58 23.00
N PHE A 500 -5.44 -1.30 23.73
CA PHE A 500 -4.55 -0.21 23.40
C PHE A 500 -3.09 -0.68 23.36
N SER A 501 -2.35 -0.10 22.46
CA SER A 501 -0.91 -0.28 22.33
C SER A 501 -0.27 1.10 22.34
N ILE A 502 0.72 1.30 23.19
CA ILE A 502 1.39 2.60 23.38
C ILE A 502 2.88 2.38 23.37
N GLN A 503 3.61 3.31 22.77
CA GLN A 503 5.06 3.38 22.88
C GLN A 503 5.46 3.53 24.35
N ARG A 504 6.37 2.68 24.84
CA ARG A 504 6.84 2.71 26.24
C ARG A 504 7.50 4.04 26.59
N ARG A 505 8.19 4.67 25.65
CA ARG A 505 8.80 5.99 25.89
C ARG A 505 7.75 7.10 26.06
N TYR A 506 6.57 6.97 25.44
CA TYR A 506 5.43 7.87 25.65
C TYR A 506 4.81 7.71 27.03
N MET A 507 4.89 6.50 27.60
CA MET A 507 4.42 6.20 28.95
C MET A 507 5.38 6.70 30.06
N ALA A 508 6.51 7.27 29.72
CA ALA A 508 7.45 7.84 30.72
C ALA A 508 6.87 9.03 31.50
N GLN A 509 5.75 9.56 31.06
CA GLN A 509 4.88 10.41 31.86
C GLN A 509 4.20 9.55 32.94
N SER A 510 4.13 10.03 34.16
CA SER A 510 3.88 9.21 35.35
C SER A 510 2.45 8.69 35.49
N LYS A 511 1.53 9.08 34.61
CA LYS A 511 0.10 8.73 34.70
C LYS A 511 -0.53 8.57 33.32
N MET A 512 -1.53 7.67 33.24
CA MET A 512 -2.35 7.46 32.05
C MET A 512 -3.81 7.34 32.48
N ASN A 513 -4.70 8.13 31.90
CA ASN A 513 -6.12 8.12 32.20
C ASN A 513 -6.86 7.29 31.16
N LEU A 514 -7.58 6.26 31.62
CA LEU A 514 -8.52 5.49 30.81
C LEU A 514 -9.94 5.97 31.12
N PHE A 515 -10.69 6.38 30.11
CA PHE A 515 -12.04 6.92 30.32
C PHE A 515 -12.99 6.52 29.18
N ALA A 516 -14.29 6.56 29.48
CA ALA A 516 -15.36 6.29 28.55
C ALA A 516 -16.22 7.54 28.33
N TYR A 517 -16.61 7.79 27.10
CA TYR A 517 -17.55 8.84 26.71
C TYR A 517 -18.89 8.24 26.34
N ASP A 518 -19.96 8.61 27.11
CA ASP A 518 -21.33 8.20 26.82
C ASP A 518 -21.92 9.08 25.71
N LYS A 519 -22.06 8.53 24.51
CA LYS A 519 -22.60 9.23 23.33
C LYS A 519 -24.03 9.73 23.50
N LYS A 520 -24.79 9.13 24.41
CA LYS A 520 -26.20 9.50 24.68
C LYS A 520 -26.34 10.62 25.70
N THR A 521 -25.62 10.52 26.82
CA THR A 521 -25.69 11.54 27.88
C THR A 521 -24.68 12.66 27.68
N LYS A 522 -23.67 12.47 26.79
CA LYS A 522 -22.56 13.39 26.56
C LYS A 522 -21.67 13.58 27.80
N GLU A 523 -21.62 12.58 28.65
CA GLU A 523 -20.82 12.58 29.89
C GLU A 523 -19.53 11.76 29.67
N THR A 524 -18.44 12.24 30.28
CA THR A 524 -17.17 11.54 30.35
C THR A 524 -17.01 10.88 31.70
N ILE A 525 -16.63 9.61 31.72
CA ILE A 525 -16.51 8.76 32.90
C ILE A 525 -15.07 8.27 33.01
N LEU A 526 -14.38 8.68 34.09
CA LEU A 526 -13.03 8.15 34.35
C LEU A 526 -13.15 6.69 34.83
N LEU A 527 -12.57 5.77 34.06
CA LEU A 527 -12.53 4.35 34.43
C LEU A 527 -11.38 4.07 35.40
N THR A 528 -10.21 4.63 35.13
CA THR A 528 -9.04 4.57 36.02
C THR A 528 -7.97 5.58 35.61
N THR A 529 -7.07 5.86 36.54
CA THR A 529 -5.77 6.51 36.27
C THR A 529 -4.68 5.51 36.59
N PHE A 530 -3.96 5.05 35.57
CA PHE A 530 -2.79 4.19 35.77
C PHE A 530 -1.56 4.99 36.19
N GLU A 531 -0.88 4.51 37.22
CA GLU A 531 0.47 4.95 37.56
C GLU A 531 1.48 4.06 36.82
N VAL A 532 2.36 4.66 36.02
CA VAL A 532 3.40 3.90 35.30
C VAL A 532 4.64 3.78 36.16
N VAL A 533 5.03 2.55 36.46
CA VAL A 533 6.17 2.20 37.31
C VAL A 533 7.25 1.51 36.48
N TYR A 534 8.41 2.12 36.39
CA TYR A 534 9.59 1.47 35.84
C TYR A 534 10.31 0.71 36.96
N ASN A 535 10.30 -0.62 36.89
CA ASN A 535 11.09 -1.44 37.74
C ASN A 535 12.57 -1.38 37.25
N GLY A 536 13.32 -0.40 37.74
CA GLY A 536 14.76 -0.25 37.50
C GLY A 536 15.59 -1.09 38.44
#